data_8a262e3e26cc40d0cbeb20a67c4421bf
#
_entry.id   8a262e3e26cc40d0cbeb20a67c4421bf
#
_cell.length_a   1.000
_cell.length_b   1.000
_cell.length_c   1.000
_cell.angle_alpha   90.00
_cell.angle_beta   90.00
_cell.angle_gamma   90.00
#
_symmetry.space_group_name_H-M   'P 1'
#
loop_
_entity.id
_entity.type
_entity.pdbx_description
1 polymer ?
#
loop_
_entity_poly.entity_id
_entity_poly.type
_entity_poly.pdbx_seq_one_letter_code
_entity_poly.pdbx_strand_id
1 'polypeptide(L)' 'MSEALISGVQLTSTHDGEAALAIELTFPNGGRSKVQINALEAADVMAAAGVASAEGLVGQPWTVLDVRQPKFMG' A
#
# COMPACT_ATOMS: atom_id res chain seq x y z
N MET A 1 4.14 -5.06 19.29
CA MET A 1 3.83 -5.70 18.56
C MET A 1 4.25 -5.44 17.27
N SER A 2 4.49 -6.13 16.57
CA SER A 2 5.11 -5.91 15.40
C SER A 2 4.19 -5.82 14.28
N GLU A 3 4.42 -4.98 13.35
CA GLU A 3 3.61 -4.80 12.19
C GLU A 3 4.45 -4.97 10.97
N ALA A 4 3.84 -5.42 9.89
CA ALA A 4 4.51 -5.44 8.61
C ALA A 4 4.79 -4.03 8.16
N LEU A 5 5.90 -3.83 7.48
CA LEU A 5 6.26 -2.54 6.94
C LEU A 5 6.29 -2.64 5.42
N ILE A 6 5.99 -1.53 4.78
CA ILE A 6 6.08 -1.46 3.33
C ILE A 6 7.56 -1.41 2.98
N SER A 7 8.03 -2.44 2.31
CA SER A 7 9.44 -2.53 1.96
C SER A 7 9.71 -2.18 0.50
N GLY A 8 8.67 -2.09 -0.31
CA GLY A 8 8.87 -1.69 -1.70
C GLY A 8 7.56 -1.35 -2.36
N VAL A 9 7.61 -0.54 -3.39
CA VAL A 9 6.45 -0.21 -4.20
C VAL A 9 6.87 -0.26 -5.65
N GLN A 10 5.97 -0.66 -6.52
CA GLN A 10 6.28 -0.75 -7.93
C GLN A 10 5.03 -0.47 -8.74
N LEU A 11 5.17 0.40 -9.73
CA LEU A 11 4.06 0.66 -10.60
C LEU A 11 3.92 -0.51 -11.55
N THR A 12 2.72 -0.98 -11.74
CA THR A 12 2.47 -2.12 -12.58
C THR A 12 1.14 -1.90 -13.30
N SER A 13 0.70 -2.86 -14.08
CA SER A 13 -0.59 -2.77 -14.71
C SER A 13 -1.34 -4.05 -14.49
N THR A 14 -2.66 -3.94 -14.42
CA THR A 14 -3.50 -5.11 -14.34
C THR A 14 -3.65 -5.70 -15.74
N HIS A 15 -4.23 -6.88 -15.84
CA HIS A 15 -4.41 -7.48 -17.15
C HIS A 15 -5.46 -6.72 -17.95
N ASP A 16 -6.19 -5.81 -17.33
CA ASP A 16 -7.08 -4.93 -18.06
C ASP A 16 -6.35 -3.71 -18.60
N GLY A 17 -5.08 -3.57 -18.32
CA GLY A 17 -4.30 -2.44 -18.80
C GLY A 17 -4.35 -1.22 -17.92
N GLU A 18 -4.97 -1.30 -16.77
CA GLU A 18 -5.05 -0.15 -15.88
C GLU A 18 -3.84 -0.08 -14.98
N ALA A 19 -3.46 1.13 -14.61
CA ALA A 19 -2.34 1.32 -13.71
C ALA A 19 -2.68 0.80 -12.32
N ALA A 20 -1.71 0.20 -11.69
CA ALA A 20 -1.86 -0.31 -10.34
C ALA A 20 -0.54 -0.17 -9.61
N LEU A 21 -0.59 -0.24 -8.30
CA LEU A 21 0.60 -0.16 -7.48
C LEU A 21 0.76 -1.47 -6.74
N ALA A 22 1.89 -2.12 -6.94
CA ALA A 22 2.22 -3.33 -6.20
C ALA A 22 3.03 -2.92 -4.99
N ILE A 23 2.58 -3.33 -3.82
CA ILE A 23 3.21 -2.95 -2.57
C ILE A 23 3.73 -4.20 -1.91
N GLU A 24 5.02 -4.21 -1.61
CA GLU A 24 5.62 -5.34 -0.95
C GLU A 24 5.69 -5.07 0.54
N LEU A 25 5.27 -6.04 1.33
CA LEU A 25 5.29 -5.93 2.78
C LEU A 25 6.29 -6.91 3.33
N THR A 26 7.02 -6.50 4.35
CA THR A 26 7.94 -7.36 5.06
C THR A 26 7.47 -7.44 6.50
N PHE A 27 7.32 -8.66 6.99
CA PHE A 27 6.87 -8.91 8.34
C PHE A 27 8.05 -9.07 9.27
N PRO A 28 7.85 -8.83 10.56
CA PRO A 28 8.96 -8.93 11.51
C PRO A 28 9.60 -10.30 11.57
N ASN A 29 8.85 -11.34 11.25
CA ASN A 29 9.41 -12.69 11.28
C ASN A 29 10.15 -13.04 9.99
N GLY A 30 10.31 -12.08 9.09
CA GLY A 30 11.00 -12.32 7.83
C GLY A 30 10.11 -12.71 6.68
N GLY A 31 8.83 -12.87 6.93
CA GLY A 31 7.89 -13.18 5.85
C GLY A 31 7.64 -11.99 4.97
N ARG A 32 7.18 -12.23 3.76
CA ARG A 32 6.86 -11.18 2.82
C ARG A 32 5.53 -11.44 2.16
N SER A 33 4.89 -10.38 1.75
CA SER A 33 3.63 -10.49 1.05
C SER A 33 3.54 -9.35 0.05
N LYS A 34 2.65 -9.48 -0.92
CA LYS A 34 2.46 -8.43 -1.90
C LYS A 34 1.01 -8.10 -2.00
N VAL A 35 0.70 -6.83 -2.11
CA VAL A 35 -0.66 -6.34 -2.24
C VAL A 35 -0.70 -5.47 -3.48
N GLN A 36 -1.75 -5.60 -4.27
CA GLN A 36 -1.91 -4.76 -5.44
C GLN A 36 -3.12 -3.87 -5.25
N ILE A 37 -2.96 -2.58 -5.45
CA ILE A 37 -4.06 -1.64 -5.31
C ILE A 37 -4.15 -0.83 -6.60
N ASN A 38 -5.34 -0.37 -6.91
CA ASN A 38 -5.54 0.41 -8.13
C ASN A 38 -5.08 1.86 -7.90
N ALA A 39 -5.08 2.64 -8.98
CA ALA A 39 -4.55 3.99 -8.91
C ALA A 39 -5.33 4.88 -7.96
N LEU A 40 -6.65 4.70 -7.88
CA LEU A 40 -7.44 5.53 -6.99
C LEU A 40 -7.14 5.19 -5.53
N GLU A 41 -7.02 3.91 -5.24
CA GLU A 41 -6.67 3.50 -3.89
C GLU A 41 -5.27 3.95 -3.51
N ALA A 42 -4.36 3.93 -4.48
CA ALA A 42 -3.00 4.38 -4.23
C ALA A 42 -3.00 5.86 -3.85
N ALA A 43 -3.80 6.66 -4.54
CA ALA A 43 -3.88 8.07 -4.21
C ALA A 43 -4.40 8.30 -2.79
N ASP A 44 -5.41 7.53 -2.40
CA ASP A 44 -5.96 7.65 -1.05
C ASP A 44 -4.93 7.24 -0.01
N VAL A 45 -4.20 6.19 -0.26
CA VAL A 45 -3.19 5.72 0.68
C VAL A 45 -2.09 6.76 0.82
N MET A 46 -1.64 7.33 -0.29
CA MET A 46 -0.59 8.32 -0.23
C MET A 46 -1.05 9.58 0.49
N ALA A 47 -2.29 9.99 0.27
CA ALA A 47 -2.81 11.17 0.94
C ALA A 47 -2.89 10.93 2.44
N ALA A 48 -3.32 9.76 2.85
CA ALA A 48 -3.44 9.46 4.27
C ALA A 48 -2.06 9.33 4.92
N ALA A 49 -1.08 8.85 4.18
CA ALA A 49 0.27 8.73 4.72
C ALA A 49 1.03 10.05 4.68
N GLY A 50 0.48 11.04 4.00
CA GLY A 50 1.13 12.35 3.93
C GLY A 50 2.33 12.37 3.03
N VAL A 51 2.37 11.53 2.01
CA VAL A 51 3.51 11.46 1.11
C VAL A 51 3.11 11.91 -0.28
N ALA A 52 4.06 12.40 -1.03
CA ALA A 52 3.80 12.95 -2.34
C ALA A 52 3.96 11.93 -3.45
N SER A 53 4.59 10.80 -3.19
CA SER A 53 4.80 9.79 -4.21
C SER A 53 4.73 8.42 -3.57
N ALA A 54 4.60 7.39 -4.42
CA ALA A 54 4.52 6.03 -3.94
C ALA A 54 5.77 5.63 -3.18
N GLU A 55 6.92 6.15 -3.59
CA GLU A 55 8.15 5.81 -2.90
C GLU A 55 8.15 6.28 -1.46
N GLY A 56 7.41 7.30 -1.16
CA GLY A 56 7.30 7.77 0.22
C GLY A 56 6.61 6.79 1.13
N LEU A 57 5.94 5.79 0.57
CA LEU A 57 5.30 4.78 1.39
C LEU A 57 6.29 3.77 1.95
N VAL A 58 7.47 3.65 1.35
CA VAL A 58 8.46 2.70 1.82
C VAL A 58 8.88 3.07 3.24
N GLY A 59 8.83 2.12 4.14
CA GLY A 59 9.14 2.34 5.55
C GLY A 59 7.92 2.65 6.38
N GLN A 60 6.76 2.87 5.76
CA GLN A 60 5.54 3.11 6.50
C GLN A 60 4.94 1.78 6.93
N PRO A 61 4.19 1.77 8.03
CA PRO A 61 3.54 0.53 8.43
C PRO A 61 2.41 0.19 7.47
N TRP A 62 2.13 -1.10 7.38
CA TRP A 62 1.10 -1.58 6.46
C TRP A 62 -0.27 -0.97 6.78
N THR A 63 -0.45 -0.48 7.99
CA THR A 63 -1.74 0.05 8.41
C THR A 63 -2.17 1.25 7.59
N VAL A 64 -1.24 1.93 6.90
CA VAL A 64 -1.66 3.03 6.03
C VAL A 64 -2.55 2.53 4.90
N LEU A 65 -2.51 1.24 4.59
CA LEU A 65 -3.35 0.69 3.54
C LEU A 65 -4.80 0.55 3.96
N ASP A 66 -5.07 0.63 5.26
CA ASP A 66 -6.44 0.48 5.74
C ASP A 66 -7.26 1.73 5.59
N VAL A 67 -6.66 2.83 5.18
CA VAL A 67 -7.41 4.08 5.13
C VAL A 67 -8.54 4.04 4.16
N ARG A 68 -8.50 3.14 3.20
CA ARG A 68 -9.57 3.07 2.25
C ARG A 68 -10.76 2.27 2.74
N GLN A 69 -10.67 1.70 3.90
CA GLN A 69 -11.76 0.94 4.41
C GLN A 69 -12.92 1.81 4.74
N PRO A 70 -14.11 1.42 4.39
CA PRO A 70 -15.25 2.25 4.67
C PRO A 70 -15.47 2.32 6.13
N LYS A 71 -15.68 3.34 6.47
CA LYS A 71 -15.94 3.44 7.71
C LYS A 71 -17.23 3.34 7.90
N PHE A 72 -17.77 2.96 7.38
CA PHE A 72 -18.86 2.66 7.56
C PHE A 72 -19.43 2.03 8.10
N MET A 73 -19.39 2.00 8.27
CA MET A 73 -19.83 1.51 8.65
C MET A 73 -20.38 1.20 8.96
N GLY A 74 -20.44 1.48 9.15
CA GLY A 74 -20.87 1.14 9.52
C GLY A 74 -21.28 1.00 9.43
#